data_4d1d7082dd759ca4665e41e687200e08
#
_entry.id   4d1d7082dd759ca4665e41e687200e08
#
_cell.length_a   1.000
_cell.length_b   1.000
_cell.length_c   1.000
_cell.angle_alpha   90.00
_cell.angle_beta   90.00
_cell.angle_gamma   90.00
#
_symmetry.space_group_name_H-M   'P 1'
#
loop_
_entity.id
_entity.type
_entity.pdbx_description
1 polymer ?
#
loop_
_entity_poly.entity_id
_entity_poly.type
_entity_poly.pdbx_seq_one_letter_code
_entity_poly.pdbx_strand_id
1 'polypeptide(L)'
;MEKTTRRLPIVERDEWLQPVEAQMNLRHERYERKMADIGRSAGSLVDYANGYRYFGWQWDDVLDGWWLREWLPGAHDVYVFGDFNNWQRTEIRMHKDAAGVWSAFFPAAMYRDRLRHGSLYKIHVHGDNGWLDRIPAYARRVVQD
;
A
#
# COMPACT_ATOMS: atom_id res chain seq x y z
N MET A 1 4.30 36.61 -13.77
CA MET A 1 2.91 36.24 -14.11
C MET A 1 2.25 35.73 -12.83
N GLU A 2 1.44 36.57 -12.17
CA GLU A 2 0.62 36.13 -11.03
C GLU A 2 -0.38 35.09 -11.53
N LYS A 3 -0.29 33.89 -10.98
CA LYS A 3 -1.37 32.90 -11.13
C LYS A 3 -2.59 33.45 -10.41
N THR A 4 -3.54 33.98 -11.14
CA THR A 4 -4.87 34.29 -10.60
C THR A 4 -5.45 32.99 -10.05
N THR A 5 -5.30 32.78 -8.76
CA THR A 5 -5.86 31.59 -8.11
C THR A 5 -7.38 31.74 -8.14
N ARG A 6 -8.03 31.01 -9.03
CA ARG A 6 -9.49 31.01 -9.14
C ARG A 6 -10.05 30.50 -7.82
N ARG A 7 -10.94 31.29 -7.19
CA ARG A 7 -11.65 30.87 -5.99
C ARG A 7 -12.41 29.57 -6.24
N LEU A 8 -12.36 28.62 -5.29
CA LEU A 8 -13.10 27.38 -5.41
C LEU A 8 -14.61 27.62 -5.31
N PRO A 9 -15.44 27.01 -6.14
CA PRO A 9 -16.90 27.24 -6.15
C PRO A 9 -17.58 26.98 -4.81
N ILE A 10 -17.02 26.13 -3.95
CA ILE A 10 -17.56 25.87 -2.62
C ILE A 10 -17.37 27.09 -1.70
N VAL A 11 -16.25 27.82 -1.82
CA VAL A 11 -15.96 29.04 -1.04
C VAL A 11 -16.81 30.20 -1.53
N GLU A 12 -17.20 30.20 -2.83
CA GLU A 12 -18.13 31.20 -3.35
C GLU A 12 -19.56 31.01 -2.82
N ARG A 13 -19.95 29.75 -2.54
CA ARG A 13 -21.29 29.40 -2.04
C ARG A 13 -21.43 29.49 -0.53
N ASP A 14 -20.31 29.36 0.20
CA ASP A 14 -20.29 29.36 1.66
C ASP A 14 -19.17 30.28 2.16
N GLU A 15 -19.59 31.48 2.58
CA GLU A 15 -18.68 32.51 3.07
C GLU A 15 -17.96 32.14 4.39
N TRP A 16 -18.49 31.18 5.16
CA TRP A 16 -17.82 30.66 6.35
C TRP A 16 -16.53 29.91 6.04
N LEU A 17 -16.32 29.53 4.80
CA LEU A 17 -15.10 28.87 4.32
C LEU A 17 -13.99 29.87 3.95
N GLN A 18 -14.27 31.16 3.82
CA GLN A 18 -13.27 32.17 3.44
C GLN A 18 -12.05 32.22 4.38
N PRO A 19 -12.18 32.09 5.72
CA PRO A 19 -11.02 32.10 6.61
C PRO A 19 -10.06 30.92 6.39
N VAL A 20 -10.52 29.83 5.78
CA VAL A 20 -9.74 28.59 5.50
C VAL A 20 -9.51 28.38 4.02
N GLU A 21 -9.81 29.36 3.16
CA GLU A 21 -9.69 29.27 1.70
C GLU A 21 -8.27 28.86 1.27
N ALA A 22 -7.23 29.37 1.91
CA ALA A 22 -5.85 29.03 1.59
C ALA A 22 -5.55 27.53 1.78
N GLN A 23 -6.02 26.94 2.88
CA GLN A 23 -5.86 25.51 3.15
C GLN A 23 -6.66 24.66 2.16
N MET A 24 -7.85 25.10 1.76
CA MET A 24 -8.68 24.43 0.78
C MET A 24 -8.03 24.45 -0.60
N ASN A 25 -7.46 25.58 -1.02
CA ASN A 25 -6.72 25.71 -2.27
C ASN A 25 -5.51 24.77 -2.29
N LEU A 26 -4.70 24.71 -1.21
CA LEU A 26 -3.57 23.78 -1.10
C LEU A 26 -4.01 22.32 -1.22
N ARG A 27 -5.13 21.95 -0.61
CA ARG A 27 -5.70 20.61 -0.70
C ARG A 27 -6.13 20.28 -2.14
N HIS A 28 -6.79 21.23 -2.80
CA HIS A 28 -7.23 21.07 -4.18
C HIS A 28 -6.05 20.94 -5.14
N GLU A 29 -5.02 21.76 -5.01
CA GLU A 29 -3.80 21.67 -5.80
C GLU A 29 -3.06 20.34 -5.62
N ARG A 30 -3.06 19.77 -4.41
CA ARG A 30 -2.50 18.44 -4.15
C ARG A 30 -3.30 17.36 -4.89
N TYR A 31 -4.62 17.47 -4.87
CA TYR A 31 -5.49 16.57 -5.61
C TYR A 31 -5.23 16.66 -7.12
N GLU A 32 -5.23 17.86 -7.69
CA GLU A 32 -4.99 18.06 -9.12
C GLU A 32 -3.61 17.55 -9.57
N ARG A 33 -2.57 17.82 -8.79
CA ARG A 33 -1.24 17.26 -9.05
C ARG A 33 -1.25 15.74 -9.07
N LYS A 34 -1.88 15.11 -8.08
CA LYS A 34 -1.95 13.66 -8.01
C LYS A 34 -2.73 13.07 -9.18
N MET A 35 -3.83 13.69 -9.57
CA MET A 35 -4.61 13.26 -10.75
C MET A 35 -3.80 13.39 -12.04
N ALA A 36 -3.03 14.47 -12.19
CA ALA A 36 -2.14 14.65 -13.33
C ALA A 36 -1.00 13.61 -13.36
N ASP A 37 -0.44 13.26 -12.20
CA ASP A 37 0.57 12.20 -12.08
C ASP A 37 0.01 10.83 -12.47
N ILE A 38 -1.19 10.50 -12.01
CA ILE A 38 -1.89 9.27 -12.37
C ILE A 38 -2.16 9.21 -13.88
N GLY A 39 -2.66 10.31 -14.46
CA GLY A 39 -2.91 10.40 -15.91
C GLY A 39 -1.65 10.17 -16.74
N ARG A 40 -0.49 10.71 -16.30
CA ARG A 40 0.79 10.49 -16.96
C ARG A 40 1.33 9.07 -16.81
N SER A 41 1.15 8.44 -15.66
CA SER A 41 1.75 7.13 -15.35
C SER A 41 0.90 5.96 -15.81
N ALA A 42 -0.43 6.07 -15.76
CA ALA A 42 -1.35 4.96 -16.00
C ALA A 42 -2.44 5.25 -17.03
N GLY A 43 -2.51 6.49 -17.58
CA GLY A 43 -3.52 6.91 -18.54
C GLY A 43 -4.86 7.28 -17.91
N SER A 44 -5.38 6.45 -17.00
CA SER A 44 -6.64 6.71 -16.30
C SER A 44 -6.58 6.29 -14.82
N LEU A 45 -7.52 6.78 -14.03
CA LEU A 45 -7.69 6.35 -12.62
C LEU A 45 -8.08 4.87 -12.53
N VAL A 46 -8.85 4.38 -13.49
CA VAL A 46 -9.25 2.95 -13.54
C VAL A 46 -8.04 2.06 -13.80
N ASP A 47 -7.16 2.45 -14.73
CA ASP A 47 -5.94 1.70 -15.00
C ASP A 47 -4.94 1.77 -13.85
N TYR A 48 -4.89 2.90 -13.13
CA TYR A 48 -4.10 3.05 -11.92
C TYR A 48 -4.61 2.17 -10.76
N ALA A 49 -5.92 1.95 -10.69
CA ALA A 49 -6.58 1.18 -9.62
C ALA A 49 -6.39 -0.35 -9.75
N ASN A 50 -5.23 -0.79 -10.26
CA ASN A 50 -4.87 -2.20 -10.47
C ASN A 50 -3.98 -2.78 -9.35
N GLY A 51 -3.96 -2.17 -8.17
CA GLY A 51 -3.13 -2.58 -7.05
C GLY A 51 -3.29 -4.06 -6.66
N TYR A 52 -4.47 -4.63 -6.84
CA TYR A 52 -4.76 -6.04 -6.58
C TYR A 52 -3.96 -7.02 -7.48
N ARG A 53 -3.40 -6.55 -8.61
CA ARG A 53 -2.51 -7.32 -9.50
C ARG A 53 -1.05 -7.23 -9.11
N TYR A 54 -0.72 -6.34 -8.17
CA TYR A 54 0.64 -6.10 -7.73
C TYR A 54 0.84 -6.41 -6.24
N PHE A 55 -0.10 -5.96 -5.40
CA PHE A 55 -0.07 -6.18 -3.96
C PHE A 55 -0.64 -7.54 -3.55
N GLY A 56 -0.36 -7.95 -2.32
CA GLY A 56 -0.66 -9.26 -1.80
C GLY A 56 0.23 -10.33 -2.40
N TRP A 57 -0.23 -11.56 -2.45
CA TRP A 57 0.49 -12.68 -3.04
C TRP A 57 0.34 -12.70 -4.55
N GLN A 58 1.46 -12.60 -5.28
CA GLN A 58 1.53 -12.67 -6.74
C GLN A 58 2.57 -13.69 -7.15
N TRP A 59 2.17 -14.59 -8.05
CA TRP A 59 3.09 -15.58 -8.63
C TRP A 59 3.98 -14.91 -9.69
N ASP A 60 5.26 -15.30 -9.71
CA ASP A 60 6.24 -14.89 -10.70
C ASP A 60 6.73 -16.12 -11.46
N ASP A 61 6.32 -16.24 -12.73
CA ASP A 61 6.67 -17.39 -13.59
C ASP A 61 8.15 -17.41 -13.96
N VAL A 62 8.81 -16.25 -13.98
CA VAL A 62 10.22 -16.14 -14.37
C VAL A 62 11.12 -16.56 -13.21
N LEU A 63 10.79 -16.12 -12.01
CA LEU A 63 11.58 -16.40 -10.81
C LEU A 63 11.13 -17.68 -10.09
N ASP A 64 10.09 -18.36 -10.58
CA ASP A 64 9.47 -19.56 -9.99
C ASP A 64 9.22 -19.41 -8.49
N GLY A 65 8.33 -18.47 -8.14
CA GLY A 65 8.04 -18.19 -6.74
C GLY A 65 6.95 -17.17 -6.51
N TRP A 66 6.68 -16.89 -5.24
CA TRP A 66 5.67 -15.94 -4.82
C TRP A 66 6.29 -14.66 -4.33
N TRP A 67 5.79 -13.53 -4.80
CA TRP A 67 5.97 -12.23 -4.18
C TRP A 67 4.85 -11.96 -3.20
N LEU A 68 5.19 -11.51 -2.00
CA LEU A 68 4.27 -10.79 -1.13
C LEU A 68 4.65 -9.32 -1.13
N ARG A 69 3.69 -8.42 -1.44
CA ARG A 69 3.89 -6.98 -1.43
C ARG A 69 2.79 -6.29 -0.64
N GLU A 70 3.19 -5.32 0.18
CA GLU A 70 2.28 -4.50 0.99
C GLU A 70 2.75 -3.04 0.99
N TRP A 71 1.84 -2.08 0.93
CA TRP A 71 2.18 -0.67 0.97
C TRP A 71 2.04 -0.11 2.39
N LEU A 72 3.16 0.17 3.04
CA LEU A 72 3.27 0.65 4.41
C LEU A 72 4.35 1.73 4.50
N PRO A 73 4.13 2.93 3.92
CA PRO A 73 5.15 3.96 3.81
C PRO A 73 5.65 4.47 5.18
N GLY A 74 4.80 4.47 6.21
CA GLY A 74 5.13 4.88 7.57
C GLY A 74 5.74 3.77 8.45
N ALA A 75 5.88 2.53 7.93
CA ALA A 75 6.51 1.47 8.71
C ALA A 75 8.04 1.62 8.74
N HIS A 76 8.64 1.34 9.89
CA HIS A 76 10.09 1.32 10.11
C HIS A 76 10.69 -0.06 9.82
N ASP A 77 9.93 -1.13 10.14
CA ASP A 77 10.30 -2.50 9.83
C ASP A 77 9.06 -3.38 9.65
N VAL A 78 9.16 -4.41 8.79
CA VAL A 78 8.04 -5.33 8.50
C VAL A 78 8.57 -6.74 8.33
N TYR A 79 7.92 -7.69 9.00
CA TYR A 79 8.13 -9.12 8.83
C TYR A 79 6.83 -9.79 8.41
N VAL A 80 6.93 -10.89 7.69
CA VAL A 80 5.78 -11.75 7.39
C VAL A 80 5.94 -13.09 8.09
N PHE A 81 4.85 -13.61 8.63
CA PHE A 81 4.84 -14.87 9.37
C PHE A 81 3.50 -15.58 9.23
N GLY A 82 3.53 -16.90 9.37
CA GLY A 82 2.34 -17.73 9.21
C GLY A 82 2.66 -19.21 9.25
N ASP A 83 1.78 -20.03 8.68
CA ASP A 83 1.92 -21.50 8.63
C ASP A 83 3.24 -21.95 7.99
N PHE A 84 3.73 -21.20 7.01
CA PHE A 84 4.94 -21.51 6.24
C PHE A 84 6.25 -21.36 7.01
N ASN A 85 6.24 -20.70 8.17
CA ASN A 85 7.41 -20.49 9.02
C ASN A 85 7.12 -20.74 10.52
N ASN A 86 6.13 -21.60 10.83
CA ASN A 86 5.72 -21.92 12.20
C ASN A 86 5.41 -20.67 13.05
N TRP A 87 4.84 -19.65 12.43
CA TRP A 87 4.43 -18.39 13.08
C TRP A 87 5.58 -17.62 13.75
N GLN A 88 6.80 -17.77 13.25
CA GLN A 88 8.00 -17.05 13.71
C GLN A 88 7.97 -15.60 13.21
N ARG A 89 7.67 -14.64 14.10
CA ARG A 89 7.41 -13.22 13.75
C ARG A 89 8.58 -12.50 13.10
N THR A 90 9.82 -12.84 13.45
CA THR A 90 11.02 -12.08 13.08
C THR A 90 11.96 -12.83 12.13
N GLU A 91 11.51 -13.93 11.54
CA GLU A 91 12.33 -14.76 10.66
C GLU A 91 12.39 -14.20 9.24
N ILE A 92 11.23 -13.82 8.67
CA ILE A 92 11.15 -13.39 7.27
C ILE A 92 10.92 -11.89 7.20
N ARG A 93 12.00 -11.14 7.09
CA ARG A 93 11.98 -9.69 6.95
C ARG A 93 11.61 -9.29 5.53
N MET A 94 10.73 -8.31 5.39
CA MET A 94 10.41 -7.68 4.11
C MET A 94 11.36 -6.52 3.81
N HIS A 95 11.52 -6.15 2.55
CA HIS A 95 12.37 -5.06 2.08
C HIS A 95 11.53 -3.91 1.56
N LYS A 96 11.84 -2.68 2.02
CA LYS A 96 11.16 -1.46 1.65
C LYS A 96 11.81 -0.80 0.45
N ASP A 97 11.02 -0.43 -0.55
CA ASP A 97 11.45 0.42 -1.66
C ASP A 97 11.22 1.92 -1.39
N ALA A 98 11.66 2.77 -2.33
CA ALA A 98 11.52 4.23 -2.24
C ALA A 98 10.05 4.71 -2.26
N ALA A 99 9.11 3.91 -2.78
CA ALA A 99 7.68 4.21 -2.81
C ALA A 99 6.95 3.80 -1.53
N GLY A 100 7.65 3.17 -0.59
CA GLY A 100 7.09 2.66 0.66
C GLY A 100 6.41 1.30 0.51
N VAL A 101 6.69 0.57 -0.56
CA VAL A 101 6.25 -0.80 -0.76
C VAL A 101 7.23 -1.74 -0.07
N TRP A 102 6.70 -2.62 0.77
CA TRP A 102 7.43 -3.71 1.40
C TRP A 102 7.21 -4.99 0.62
N SER A 103 8.28 -5.72 0.34
CA SER A 103 8.25 -6.94 -0.46
C SER A 103 9.11 -8.05 0.13
N ALA A 104 8.64 -9.29 -0.02
CA ALA A 104 9.41 -10.50 0.24
C ALA A 104 9.17 -11.51 -0.88
N PHE A 105 10.21 -12.25 -1.27
CA PHE A 105 10.14 -13.29 -2.29
C PHE A 105 10.28 -14.67 -1.66
N PHE A 106 9.43 -15.59 -2.10
CA PHE A 106 9.33 -16.95 -1.61
C PHE A 106 9.58 -17.94 -2.77
N PRO A 107 10.82 -18.38 -2.98
CA PRO A 107 11.14 -19.34 -4.04
C PRO A 107 10.34 -20.64 -3.90
N ALA A 108 9.76 -21.13 -4.99
CA ALA A 108 8.99 -22.37 -4.97
C ALA A 108 9.85 -23.55 -4.49
N ALA A 109 11.14 -23.59 -4.83
CA ALA A 109 12.06 -24.62 -4.38
C ALA A 109 12.12 -24.76 -2.85
N MET A 110 11.91 -23.65 -2.09
CA MET A 110 11.97 -23.66 -0.63
C MET A 110 10.60 -23.72 0.04
N TYR A 111 9.58 -23.17 -0.61
CA TYR A 111 8.29 -22.92 0.03
C TYR A 111 7.12 -23.71 -0.57
N ARG A 112 7.29 -24.47 -1.66
CA ARG A 112 6.21 -25.22 -2.33
C ARG A 112 5.39 -26.09 -1.39
N ASP A 113 6.04 -26.73 -0.42
CA ASP A 113 5.38 -27.62 0.53
C ASP A 113 4.88 -26.90 1.80
N ARG A 114 5.31 -25.67 2.05
CA ARG A 114 4.97 -24.89 3.24
C ARG A 114 3.99 -23.78 2.97
N LEU A 115 4.09 -23.09 1.80
CA LEU A 115 3.19 -22.03 1.37
C LEU A 115 2.18 -22.59 0.37
N ARG A 116 0.99 -22.92 0.84
CA ARG A 116 -0.08 -23.57 0.06
C ARG A 116 -1.33 -22.72 -0.01
N HIS A 117 -2.24 -23.05 -0.90
CA HIS A 117 -3.57 -22.46 -0.90
C HIS A 117 -4.23 -22.68 0.47
N GLY A 118 -4.70 -21.58 1.07
CA GLY A 118 -5.30 -21.59 2.41
C GLY A 118 -4.32 -21.42 3.58
N SER A 119 -3.00 -21.33 3.32
CA SER A 119 -2.04 -20.97 4.39
C SER A 119 -2.41 -19.66 5.04
N LEU A 120 -2.46 -19.64 6.36
CA LEU A 120 -2.73 -18.45 7.15
C LEU A 120 -1.45 -17.65 7.36
N TYR A 121 -1.59 -16.32 7.37
CA TYR A 121 -0.46 -15.43 7.60
C TYR A 121 -0.89 -14.08 8.14
N LYS A 122 0.05 -13.39 8.76
CA LYS A 122 -0.03 -12.01 9.21
C LYS A 122 1.28 -11.29 8.88
N ILE A 123 1.28 -9.99 9.01
CA ILE A 123 2.51 -9.18 9.00
C ILE A 123 2.73 -8.60 10.40
N HIS A 124 4.01 -8.57 10.82
CA HIS A 124 4.48 -7.97 12.05
C HIS A 124 5.14 -6.65 11.71
N VAL A 125 4.54 -5.54 12.12
CA VAL A 125 4.89 -4.19 11.67
C VAL A 125 5.41 -3.37 12.84
N HIS A 126 6.56 -2.74 12.67
CA HIS A 126 7.10 -1.70 13.54
C HIS A 126 6.72 -0.33 13.01
N GLY A 127 6.03 0.46 13.80
CA GLY A 127 5.69 1.86 13.53
C GLY A 127 6.04 2.75 14.72
N ASP A 128 5.62 4.01 14.67
CA ASP A 128 5.90 5.00 15.73
C ASP A 128 5.39 4.58 17.12
N ASN A 129 4.32 3.77 17.16
CA ASN A 129 3.72 3.27 18.40
C ASN A 129 4.21 1.86 18.80
N GLY A 130 5.31 1.39 18.22
CA GLY A 130 5.88 0.07 18.48
C GLY A 130 5.44 -1.02 17.51
N TRP A 131 5.51 -2.27 17.96
CA TRP A 131 5.22 -3.46 17.16
C TRP A 131 3.75 -3.87 17.27
N LEU A 132 3.17 -4.28 16.14
CA LEU A 132 1.83 -4.84 16.09
C LEU A 132 1.68 -5.89 14.97
N ASP A 133 0.80 -6.85 15.17
CA ASP A 133 0.42 -7.83 14.16
C ASP A 133 -0.79 -7.31 13.37
N ARG A 134 -0.73 -7.41 12.04
CA ARG A 134 -1.79 -6.92 11.14
C ARG A 134 -2.17 -7.98 10.11
N ILE A 135 -3.43 -7.95 9.70
CA ILE A 135 -3.88 -8.59 8.48
C ILE A 135 -3.49 -7.67 7.32
N PRO A 136 -2.81 -8.17 6.26
CA PRO A 136 -2.47 -7.38 5.08
C PRO A 136 -3.69 -6.83 4.36
N ALA A 137 -3.56 -5.64 3.75
CA ALA A 137 -4.66 -4.96 3.08
C ALA A 137 -5.22 -5.76 1.88
N TYR A 138 -4.37 -6.55 1.22
CA TYR A 138 -4.73 -7.37 0.07
C TYR A 138 -4.92 -8.86 0.42
N ALA A 139 -5.26 -9.19 1.67
CA ALA A 139 -5.67 -10.53 2.06
C ALA A 139 -6.95 -10.91 1.32
N ARG A 140 -6.93 -12.00 0.53
CA ARG A 140 -8.07 -12.44 -0.29
C ARG A 140 -9.15 -13.17 0.52
N ARG A 141 -8.77 -13.75 1.63
CA ARG A 141 -9.66 -14.44 2.56
C ARG A 141 -9.20 -14.18 3.99
N VAL A 142 -10.13 -13.86 4.84
CA VAL A 142 -9.92 -13.69 6.28
C VAL A 142 -10.73 -14.77 6.99
N VAL A 143 -10.14 -15.42 7.98
CA VAL A 143 -10.82 -16.34 8.89
C VAL A 143 -10.96 -15.66 10.25
N GLN A 144 -12.07 -15.90 10.91
CA GLN A 144 -12.31 -15.45 12.27
C GLN A 144 -11.98 -16.61 13.20
N ASP A 145 -11.21 -16.32 14.26
CA ASP A 145 -10.91 -17.27 15.33
C ASP A 145 -12.13 -17.45 16.24
#